data_22901e1b52df4d90dc6e328728328bba
#
_entry.id   22901e1b52df4d90dc6e328728328bba
#
_cell.length_a   1.000
_cell.length_b   1.000
_cell.length_c   1.000
_cell.angle_alpha   90.00
_cell.angle_beta   90.00
_cell.angle_gamma   90.00
#
_symmetry.space_group_name_H-M   'P 1'
#
loop_
_entity.id
_entity.type
_entity.pdbx_description
1 polymer ?
#
loop_
_entity_poly.entity_id
_entity_poly.type
_entity_poly.pdbx_seq_one_letter_code
_entity_poly.pdbx_strand_id
1 'polypeptide(L)'
;TIERLTGYLRDQAFDEQRGGFGYQGKGYTIACTAGGVYAAQLAGNRDAEWVQQALTTLENEPKMFSRKENGHFYYSHYYAMQAMVQAGEEHYARWYPKISEALISLQQPNGSWQEKELDYPHKTPMSIIILGTPNRYIPVYQR
;
A
#
# COMPACT_ATOMS: atom_id res chain seq x y z
N THR A 1 22.36 2.67 6.18
CA THR A 1 21.76 3.07 7.47
C THR A 1 20.37 3.65 7.23
N ILE A 2 19.53 3.73 8.28
CA ILE A 2 18.16 4.29 8.22
C ILE A 2 18.19 5.73 7.73
N GLU A 3 19.12 6.55 8.21
CA GLU A 3 19.29 7.95 7.78
C GLU A 3 19.52 8.09 6.26
N ARG A 4 20.35 7.22 5.67
CA ARG A 4 20.55 7.21 4.21
C ARG A 4 19.30 6.82 3.45
N LEU A 5 18.54 5.85 3.97
CA LEU A 5 17.25 5.47 3.39
C LEU A 5 16.28 6.64 3.45
N THR A 6 16.13 7.29 4.60
CA THR A 6 15.27 8.47 4.77
C THR A 6 15.66 9.59 3.81
N GLY A 7 16.95 9.91 3.72
CA GLY A 7 17.46 10.91 2.79
C GLY A 7 17.15 10.56 1.33
N TYR A 8 17.36 9.31 0.92
CA TYR A 8 17.01 8.86 -0.43
C TYR A 8 15.50 8.98 -0.71
N LEU A 9 14.67 8.49 0.20
CA LEU A 9 13.21 8.53 0.03
C LEU A 9 12.70 9.97 -0.11
N ARG A 10 13.15 10.89 0.78
CA ARG A 10 12.72 12.28 0.78
C ARG A 10 13.26 13.07 -0.41
N ASP A 11 14.57 12.98 -0.67
CA ASP A 11 15.27 13.91 -1.55
C ASP A 11 15.31 13.44 -3.00
N GLN A 12 15.32 12.10 -3.23
CA GLN A 12 15.51 11.50 -4.55
C GLN A 12 14.25 10.82 -5.11
N ALA A 13 13.41 10.23 -4.26
CA ALA A 13 12.28 9.44 -4.70
C ALA A 13 10.93 10.16 -4.55
N PHE A 14 10.75 10.98 -3.51
CA PHE A 14 9.52 11.72 -3.27
C PHE A 14 9.39 12.92 -4.23
N ASP A 15 8.23 13.00 -4.88
CA ASP A 15 7.82 14.12 -5.74
C ASP A 15 6.83 15.00 -4.96
N GLU A 16 7.29 16.16 -4.51
CA GLU A 16 6.50 17.10 -3.73
C GLU A 16 5.29 17.64 -4.51
N GLN A 17 5.42 17.84 -5.84
CA GLN A 17 4.34 18.37 -6.67
C GLN A 17 3.22 17.34 -6.85
N ARG A 18 3.58 16.07 -6.94
CA ARG A 18 2.63 14.95 -7.12
C ARG A 18 2.21 14.30 -5.82
N GLY A 19 2.89 14.62 -4.73
CA GLY A 19 2.63 14.07 -3.41
C GLY A 19 2.82 12.56 -3.32
N GLY A 20 3.86 12.02 -3.96
CA GLY A 20 4.06 10.56 -3.96
C GLY A 20 5.43 10.12 -4.45
N PHE A 21 5.56 8.84 -4.79
CA PHE A 21 6.84 8.23 -5.17
C PHE A 21 6.79 7.65 -6.57
N GLY A 22 7.87 7.88 -7.33
CA GLY A 22 8.07 7.34 -8.66
C GLY A 22 8.82 6.01 -8.68
N TYR A 23 8.79 5.33 -9.83
CA TYR A 23 9.54 4.08 -10.03
C TYR A 23 11.03 4.32 -10.27
N GLN A 24 11.37 5.39 -10.99
CA GLN A 24 12.76 5.79 -11.27
C GLN A 24 12.92 7.28 -10.91
N GLY A 25 13.36 7.54 -9.68
CA GLY A 25 13.47 8.92 -9.18
C GLY A 25 12.12 9.54 -8.82
N LYS A 26 12.05 10.87 -8.87
CA LYS A 26 10.84 11.64 -8.53
C LYS A 26 9.71 11.33 -9.51
N GLY A 27 8.49 11.22 -9.00
CA GLY A 27 7.30 10.92 -9.77
C GLY A 27 6.19 10.35 -8.91
N TYR A 28 5.17 9.77 -9.59
CA TYR A 28 4.05 9.14 -8.89
C TYR A 28 3.64 7.85 -9.60
N THR A 29 3.57 6.77 -8.84
CA THR A 29 2.77 5.59 -9.14
C THR A 29 2.08 5.12 -7.86
N ILE A 30 0.90 4.52 -7.97
CA ILE A 30 0.15 4.00 -6.81
C ILE A 30 1.03 3.02 -6.02
N ALA A 31 1.66 2.07 -6.72
CA ALA A 31 2.46 1.02 -6.12
C ALA A 31 3.71 1.56 -5.38
N CYS A 32 4.44 2.48 -6.01
CA CYS A 32 5.63 3.07 -5.39
C CYS A 32 5.25 3.99 -4.24
N THR A 33 4.14 4.73 -4.36
CA THR A 33 3.65 5.58 -3.27
C THR A 33 3.25 4.75 -2.06
N ALA A 34 2.51 3.65 -2.24
CA ALA A 34 2.16 2.74 -1.14
C ALA A 34 3.41 2.16 -0.45
N GLY A 35 4.37 1.65 -1.23
CA GLY A 35 5.62 1.11 -0.70
C GLY A 35 6.50 2.17 -0.05
N GLY A 36 6.60 3.35 -0.65
CA GLY A 36 7.41 4.47 -0.15
C GLY A 36 6.89 5.03 1.17
N VAL A 37 5.57 5.22 1.31
CA VAL A 37 4.93 5.62 2.57
C VAL A 37 5.23 4.60 3.66
N TYR A 38 4.98 3.32 3.40
CA TYR A 38 5.25 2.26 4.38
C TYR A 38 6.72 2.20 4.80
N ALA A 39 7.65 2.25 3.84
CA ALA A 39 9.09 2.26 4.12
C ALA A 39 9.51 3.48 4.96
N ALA A 40 8.98 4.66 4.65
CA ALA A 40 9.24 5.88 5.40
C ALA A 40 8.72 5.81 6.84
N GLN A 41 7.53 5.26 7.04
CA GLN A 41 6.95 5.04 8.37
C GLN A 41 7.81 4.08 9.21
N LEU A 42 8.27 2.97 8.63
CA LEU A 42 9.17 2.03 9.30
C LEU A 42 10.53 2.64 9.62
N ALA A 43 10.99 3.59 8.81
CA ALA A 43 12.21 4.35 9.05
C ALA A 43 12.06 5.47 10.12
N GLY A 44 10.88 5.55 10.79
CA GLY A 44 10.62 6.52 11.87
C GLY A 44 10.12 7.88 11.40
N ASN A 45 9.73 8.02 10.12
CA ASN A 45 9.26 9.29 9.55
C ASN A 45 7.73 9.38 9.44
N ARG A 46 7.00 8.63 10.27
CA ARG A 46 5.54 8.55 10.21
C ARG A 46 4.87 9.92 10.17
N ASP A 47 5.28 10.84 11.04
CA ASP A 47 4.64 12.14 11.24
C ASP A 47 5.29 13.25 10.38
N ALA A 48 6.24 12.92 9.52
CA ALA A 48 6.88 13.87 8.62
C ALA A 48 5.88 14.37 7.56
N GLU A 49 5.89 15.68 7.28
CA GLU A 49 4.94 16.34 6.37
C GLU A 49 4.87 15.66 4.99
N TRP A 50 6.03 15.36 4.40
CA TRP A 50 6.10 14.70 3.10
C TRP A 50 5.51 13.27 3.10
N VAL A 51 5.55 12.55 4.23
CA VAL A 51 4.93 11.23 4.38
C VAL A 51 3.42 11.37 4.52
N GLN A 52 2.96 12.35 5.30
CA GLN A 52 1.54 12.65 5.46
C GLN A 52 0.91 13.14 4.14
N GLN A 53 1.64 13.92 3.36
CA GLN A 53 1.22 14.33 2.02
C GLN A 53 1.04 13.10 1.11
N ALA A 54 2.04 12.19 1.07
CA ALA A 54 1.97 10.98 0.25
C ALA A 54 0.85 10.03 0.69
N LEU A 55 0.61 9.92 2.00
CA LEU A 55 -0.49 9.15 2.56
C LEU A 55 -1.85 9.72 2.12
N THR A 56 -2.02 11.04 2.23
CA THR A 56 -3.24 11.73 1.79
C THR A 56 -3.48 11.56 0.29
N THR A 57 -2.43 11.66 -0.52
CA THR A 57 -2.52 11.42 -1.97
C THR A 57 -2.98 10.00 -2.26
N LEU A 58 -2.44 9.01 -1.56
CA LEU A 58 -2.79 7.60 -1.72
C LEU A 58 -4.26 7.32 -1.31
N GLU A 59 -4.72 7.92 -0.22
CA GLU A 59 -6.12 7.79 0.26
C GLU A 59 -7.14 8.37 -0.73
N ASN A 60 -6.76 9.44 -1.43
CA ASN A 60 -7.60 10.15 -2.39
C ASN A 60 -7.40 9.69 -3.85
N GLU A 61 -6.56 8.67 -4.10
CA GLU A 61 -6.29 8.18 -5.45
C GLU A 61 -7.54 7.47 -6.04
N PRO A 62 -8.21 8.05 -7.06
CA PRO A 62 -9.48 7.52 -7.56
C PRO A 62 -9.35 6.13 -8.21
N LYS A 63 -8.16 5.80 -8.73
CA LYS A 63 -7.88 4.52 -9.38
C LYS A 63 -7.48 3.43 -8.40
N MET A 64 -7.28 3.76 -7.13
CA MET A 64 -6.74 2.85 -6.14
C MET A 64 -7.52 1.53 -6.08
N PHE A 65 -8.83 1.61 -5.98
CA PHE A 65 -9.71 0.44 -5.84
C PHE A 65 -10.18 -0.13 -7.19
N SER A 66 -9.75 0.43 -8.32
CA SER A 66 -10.06 -0.08 -9.65
C SER A 66 -9.08 -1.17 -10.07
N ARG A 67 -9.52 -2.42 -10.10
CA ARG A 67 -8.69 -3.55 -10.57
C ARG A 67 -8.17 -3.34 -12.01
N LYS A 68 -8.93 -2.63 -12.82
CA LYS A 68 -8.60 -2.36 -14.23
C LYS A 68 -7.57 -1.25 -14.38
N GLU A 69 -7.66 -0.19 -13.58
CA GLU A 69 -6.83 1.01 -13.72
C GLU A 69 -5.58 0.99 -12.83
N ASN A 70 -5.62 0.28 -11.71
CA ASN A 70 -4.46 0.01 -10.86
C ASN A 70 -3.74 -1.24 -11.38
N GLY A 71 -2.79 -1.08 -12.27
CA GLY A 71 -2.07 -2.20 -12.91
C GLY A 71 -1.34 -3.13 -11.95
N HIS A 72 -1.05 -2.67 -10.73
CA HIS A 72 -0.41 -3.44 -9.65
C HIS A 72 -1.34 -3.59 -8.45
N PHE A 73 -2.62 -3.84 -8.68
CA PHE A 73 -3.69 -3.83 -7.67
C PHE A 73 -3.33 -4.56 -6.36
N TYR A 74 -3.02 -5.86 -6.42
CA TYR A 74 -2.71 -6.65 -5.22
C TYR A 74 -1.45 -6.17 -4.50
N TYR A 75 -0.41 -5.86 -5.26
CA TYR A 75 0.85 -5.33 -4.74
C TYR A 75 0.64 -3.96 -4.07
N SER A 76 -0.04 -3.05 -4.75
CA SER A 76 -0.35 -1.72 -4.22
C SER A 76 -1.12 -1.80 -2.91
N HIS A 77 -2.16 -2.64 -2.87
CA HIS A 77 -2.98 -2.79 -1.67
C HIS A 77 -2.26 -3.51 -0.53
N TYR A 78 -1.35 -4.44 -0.83
CA TYR A 78 -0.52 -5.07 0.19
C TYR A 78 0.30 -4.04 0.98
N TYR A 79 0.96 -3.12 0.28
CA TYR A 79 1.73 -2.06 0.95
C TYR A 79 0.85 -0.95 1.51
N ALA A 80 -0.21 -0.55 0.80
CA ALA A 80 -1.13 0.45 1.29
C ALA A 80 -1.80 0.03 2.60
N MET A 81 -2.24 -1.24 2.72
CA MET A 81 -2.82 -1.74 3.96
C MET A 81 -1.85 -1.63 5.13
N GLN A 82 -0.59 -1.98 4.93
CA GLN A 82 0.44 -1.84 5.96
C GLN A 82 0.70 -0.36 6.32
N ALA A 83 0.71 0.51 5.32
CA ALA A 83 0.84 1.96 5.53
C ALA A 83 -0.34 2.52 6.34
N MET A 84 -1.58 2.09 6.05
CA MET A 84 -2.77 2.53 6.78
C MET A 84 -2.77 2.03 8.24
N VAL A 85 -2.34 0.80 8.49
CA VAL A 85 -2.16 0.28 9.86
C VAL A 85 -1.13 1.10 10.63
N GLN A 86 0.01 1.43 10.00
CA GLN A 86 1.04 2.26 10.61
C GLN A 86 0.57 3.71 10.85
N ALA A 87 -0.26 4.26 9.95
CA ALA A 87 -0.84 5.60 10.08
C ALA A 87 -1.81 5.71 11.27
N GLY A 88 -2.51 4.62 11.62
CA GLY A 88 -3.37 4.54 12.80
C GLY A 88 -4.79 4.07 12.50
N GLU A 89 -5.54 3.90 13.58
CA GLU A 89 -6.89 3.29 13.58
C GLU A 89 -7.84 3.96 12.59
N GLU A 90 -7.82 5.29 12.51
CA GLU A 90 -8.71 6.07 11.66
C GLU A 90 -8.47 5.81 10.16
N HIS A 91 -7.20 5.77 9.74
CA HIS A 91 -6.81 5.44 8.36
C HIS A 91 -7.18 4.00 8.01
N TYR A 92 -6.89 3.08 8.92
CA TYR A 92 -7.25 1.68 8.77
C TYR A 92 -8.76 1.47 8.65
N ALA A 93 -9.56 2.09 9.53
CA ALA A 93 -11.02 1.95 9.54
C ALA A 93 -11.68 2.48 8.26
N ARG A 94 -11.10 3.50 7.62
CA ARG A 94 -11.58 4.01 6.32
C ARG A 94 -11.16 3.15 5.14
N TRP A 95 -10.02 2.49 5.23
CA TRP A 95 -9.41 1.75 4.11
C TRP A 95 -9.88 0.29 4.05
N TYR A 96 -9.84 -0.41 5.18
CA TYR A 96 -10.07 -1.86 5.23
C TYR A 96 -11.43 -2.30 4.66
N PRO A 97 -12.58 -1.66 4.95
CA PRO A 97 -13.86 -2.10 4.40
C PRO A 97 -13.87 -2.08 2.86
N LYS A 98 -13.28 -1.07 2.25
CA LYS A 98 -13.24 -0.92 0.79
C LYS A 98 -12.41 -2.01 0.12
N ILE A 99 -11.21 -2.29 0.65
CA ILE A 99 -10.35 -3.32 0.06
C ILE A 99 -10.85 -4.73 0.34
N SER A 100 -11.42 -4.99 1.50
CA SER A 100 -11.99 -6.30 1.82
C SER A 100 -13.17 -6.63 0.91
N GLU A 101 -14.08 -5.70 0.67
CA GLU A 101 -15.18 -5.87 -0.29
C GLU A 101 -14.66 -6.12 -1.71
N ALA A 102 -13.69 -5.31 -2.17
CA ALA A 102 -13.09 -5.48 -3.48
C ALA A 102 -12.40 -6.85 -3.64
N LEU A 103 -11.64 -7.29 -2.64
CA LEU A 103 -10.98 -8.60 -2.68
C LEU A 103 -11.98 -9.75 -2.66
N ILE A 104 -13.00 -9.71 -1.79
CA ILE A 104 -14.04 -10.75 -1.73
C ILE A 104 -14.75 -10.88 -3.08
N SER A 105 -15.06 -9.76 -3.74
CA SER A 105 -15.72 -9.77 -5.05
C SER A 105 -14.85 -10.34 -6.18
N LEU A 106 -13.52 -10.34 -6.02
CA LEU A 106 -12.55 -10.85 -7.00
C LEU A 106 -12.12 -12.29 -6.74
N GLN A 107 -12.55 -12.90 -5.63
CA GLN A 107 -12.18 -14.27 -5.29
C GLN A 107 -12.78 -15.28 -6.26
N GLN A 108 -11.96 -16.20 -6.73
CA GLN A 108 -12.40 -17.27 -7.63
C GLN A 108 -13.13 -18.38 -6.87
N PRO A 109 -13.97 -19.21 -7.53
CA PRO A 109 -14.68 -20.32 -6.88
C PRO A 109 -13.78 -21.33 -6.16
N ASN A 110 -12.51 -21.44 -6.58
CA ASN A 110 -11.51 -22.30 -5.93
C ASN A 110 -10.82 -21.64 -4.72
N GLY A 111 -11.26 -20.44 -4.32
CA GLY A 111 -10.72 -19.69 -3.19
C GLY A 111 -9.47 -18.84 -3.51
N SER A 112 -8.93 -18.90 -4.72
CA SER A 112 -7.75 -18.11 -5.13
C SER A 112 -8.12 -16.74 -5.69
N TRP A 113 -7.10 -15.91 -5.94
CA TRP A 113 -7.21 -14.66 -6.71
C TRP A 113 -6.42 -14.74 -8.03
N GLN A 114 -6.11 -15.94 -8.50
CA GLN A 114 -5.48 -16.17 -9.79
C GLN A 114 -6.57 -16.28 -10.87
N GLU A 115 -6.46 -15.47 -11.92
CA GLU A 115 -7.42 -15.46 -13.03
C GLU A 115 -7.05 -16.45 -14.13
N LYS A 116 -5.77 -16.85 -14.20
CA LYS A 116 -5.22 -17.80 -15.21
C LYS A 116 -4.18 -18.70 -14.56
N GLU A 117 -3.96 -19.87 -15.13
CA GLU A 117 -3.00 -20.88 -14.64
C GLU A 117 -1.56 -20.35 -14.55
N LEU A 118 -1.15 -19.48 -15.48
CA LEU A 118 0.17 -18.83 -15.50
C LEU A 118 0.18 -17.43 -14.87
N ASP A 119 -0.80 -17.13 -14.02
CA ASP A 119 -0.89 -15.83 -13.37
C ASP A 119 0.13 -15.69 -12.23
N TYR A 120 0.40 -14.44 -11.83
CA TYR A 120 1.40 -14.13 -10.80
C TYR A 120 1.03 -14.77 -9.45
N PRO A 121 1.87 -15.62 -8.87
CA PRO A 121 1.55 -16.40 -7.67
C PRO A 121 1.34 -15.52 -6.41
N HIS A 122 1.78 -14.25 -6.43
CA HIS A 122 1.67 -13.34 -5.29
C HIS A 122 0.24 -12.84 -5.01
N LYS A 123 -0.70 -12.93 -5.97
CA LYS A 123 -2.07 -12.39 -5.81
C LYS A 123 -2.80 -13.02 -4.62
N THR A 124 -2.82 -14.34 -4.54
CA THR A 124 -3.50 -15.06 -3.47
C THR A 124 -2.88 -14.79 -2.08
N PRO A 125 -1.57 -14.95 -1.85
CA PRO A 125 -1.00 -14.67 -0.54
C PRO A 125 -1.14 -13.19 -0.11
N MET A 126 -1.00 -12.24 -1.02
CA MET A 126 -1.23 -10.82 -0.69
C MET A 126 -2.67 -10.56 -0.27
N SER A 127 -3.66 -11.12 -0.98
CA SER A 127 -5.07 -11.00 -0.62
C SER A 127 -5.36 -11.58 0.77
N ILE A 128 -4.80 -12.77 1.07
CA ILE A 128 -4.95 -13.40 2.39
C ILE A 128 -4.35 -12.53 3.50
N ILE A 129 -3.16 -11.95 3.28
CA ILE A 129 -2.52 -11.06 4.25
C ILE A 129 -3.37 -9.82 4.50
N ILE A 130 -3.89 -9.18 3.43
CA ILE A 130 -4.75 -8.01 3.56
C ILE A 130 -6.03 -8.36 4.33
N LEU A 131 -6.73 -9.44 3.96
CA LEU A 131 -7.97 -9.86 4.63
C LEU A 131 -7.73 -10.32 6.07
N GLY A 132 -6.56 -10.88 6.36
CA GLY A 132 -6.16 -11.32 7.70
C GLY A 132 -5.71 -10.19 8.64
N THR A 133 -5.58 -8.95 8.16
CA THR A 133 -5.08 -7.81 8.94
C THR A 133 -5.85 -7.59 10.26
N PRO A 134 -7.20 -7.71 10.34
CA PRO A 134 -7.93 -7.52 11.59
C PRO A 134 -7.51 -8.49 12.69
N ASN A 135 -7.04 -9.68 12.32
CA ASN A 135 -6.62 -10.71 13.27
C ASN A 135 -5.20 -10.48 13.82
N ARG A 136 -4.48 -9.48 13.30
CA ARG A 136 -3.13 -9.10 13.73
C ARG A 136 -2.13 -10.27 13.81
N TYR A 137 -2.25 -11.24 12.91
CA TYR A 137 -1.36 -12.41 12.87
C TYR A 137 0.09 -12.07 12.51
N ILE A 138 0.30 -10.98 11.78
CA ILE A 138 1.65 -10.54 11.40
C ILE A 138 2.19 -9.62 12.50
N PRO A 139 3.41 -9.85 13.01
CA PRO A 139 3.98 -9.09 14.12
C PRO A 139 3.98 -7.57 13.93
N VAL A 140 4.13 -7.09 12.69
CA VAL A 140 4.09 -5.65 12.38
C VAL A 140 2.73 -4.99 12.68
N TYR A 141 1.66 -5.77 12.83
CA TYR A 141 0.31 -5.31 13.18
C TYR A 141 0.01 -5.45 14.68
N GLN A 142 0.91 -6.05 15.45
CA GLN A 142 0.76 -6.25 16.89
C GLN A 142 1.34 -5.04 17.64
N ARG A 143 0.60 -3.94 17.68
CA ARG A 143 0.95 -2.74 18.46
C ARG A 143 -0.03 -2.53 19.57
#